data_f3251bda1bccdcc72ceddcf302cfd4e6
#
_entry.id   f3251bda1bccdcc72ceddcf302cfd4e6
#
_cell.length_a   1.000
_cell.length_b   1.000
_cell.length_c   1.000
_cell.angle_alpha   90.00
_cell.angle_beta   90.00
_cell.angle_gamma   90.00
#
_symmetry.space_group_name_H-M   'P 1'
#
loop_
_entity.id
_entity.type
_entity.pdbx_description
1 polymer ?
#
loop_
_entity_poly.entity_id
_entity_poly.type
_entity_poly.pdbx_seq_one_letter_code
_entity_poly.pdbx_strand_id
1 'polypeptide(L)'
;GTLTAKADRKQMEAYKSSKLDSGKEVYAGSTLTFTAAPDTDYSVQEWRVNGKVLKEDGIKVTDSTLTIANVEKDYTVTVQFKKSGSDTTIAAGENGKIVSAVAGKVDQIANIETGFVLASGATVDITAQPDTGYKVSCWKVNGKVVDGQTGNTYTYTADENGTGAAITVQFVQIDYVVSWSAVNGTVKAEDTSGTE
;
A
#
# COMPACT_ATOMS: atom_id res chain seq x y z
N GLY A 1 11.07 13.21 -4.30
CA GLY A 1 11.70 12.93 -5.60
C GLY A 1 12.27 14.17 -6.24
N THR A 2 13.12 13.99 -7.23
CA THR A 2 13.74 15.06 -7.98
C THR A 2 13.33 15.03 -9.45
N LEU A 3 13.30 16.20 -10.09
CA LEU A 3 13.09 16.40 -11.51
C LEU A 3 14.32 17.07 -12.11
N THR A 4 14.92 16.44 -13.10
CA THR A 4 16.03 17.01 -13.87
C THR A 4 15.66 17.15 -15.33
N ALA A 5 16.23 18.15 -16.03
CA ALA A 5 15.99 18.36 -17.44
C ALA A 5 17.31 18.47 -18.21
N LYS A 6 17.28 18.02 -19.46
CA LYS A 6 18.34 18.20 -20.45
C LYS A 6 17.75 18.75 -21.74
N ALA A 7 18.50 19.63 -22.42
CA ALA A 7 18.17 20.11 -23.74
C ALA A 7 19.19 19.59 -24.76
N ASP A 8 18.71 18.99 -25.84
CA ASP A 8 19.51 18.57 -26.98
C ASP A 8 19.35 19.61 -28.10
N ARG A 9 20.43 20.30 -28.45
CA ARG A 9 20.48 21.38 -29.46
C ARG A 9 21.06 20.85 -30.76
N LYS A 10 20.21 20.37 -31.64
CA LYS A 10 20.62 19.80 -32.94
C LYS A 10 21.36 20.74 -33.91
N GLN A 11 21.42 22.02 -33.64
CA GLN A 11 21.91 23.01 -34.64
C GLN A 11 23.27 23.64 -34.33
N MET A 12 23.98 23.25 -33.29
CA MET A 12 25.33 23.72 -33.02
C MET A 12 26.27 22.57 -32.72
N GLU A 13 27.22 22.29 -33.58
CA GLU A 13 28.24 21.24 -33.41
C GLU A 13 29.08 21.34 -32.12
N ALA A 14 28.96 22.42 -31.37
CA ALA A 14 29.73 22.70 -30.16
C ALA A 14 28.96 22.45 -28.84
N TYR A 15 27.65 22.21 -28.86
CA TYR A 15 26.87 22.03 -27.62
C TYR A 15 26.32 20.63 -27.50
N LYS A 16 27.06 19.77 -26.81
CA LYS A 16 26.56 18.48 -26.30
C LYS A 16 25.42 18.75 -25.32
N SER A 17 24.43 17.81 -25.25
CA SER A 17 23.34 17.80 -24.29
C SER A 17 23.78 18.34 -22.92
N SER A 18 23.22 19.44 -22.49
CA SER A 18 23.55 20.07 -21.22
C SER A 18 22.39 20.07 -20.27
N LYS A 19 22.69 19.99 -18.99
CA LYS A 19 21.69 20.20 -17.93
C LYS A 19 20.95 21.52 -18.19
N LEU A 20 19.61 21.45 -18.14
CA LEU A 20 18.73 22.62 -18.25
C LEU A 20 18.16 22.93 -16.88
N ASP A 21 18.44 24.12 -16.36
CA ASP A 21 17.81 24.58 -15.13
C ASP A 21 16.45 25.23 -15.45
N SER A 22 15.52 25.16 -14.50
CA SER A 22 14.18 25.73 -14.64
C SER A 22 14.24 27.23 -14.89
N GLY A 23 13.40 27.72 -15.80
CA GLY A 23 13.35 29.16 -16.20
C GLY A 23 14.41 29.57 -17.19
N LYS A 24 15.21 28.64 -17.75
CA LYS A 24 16.18 28.95 -18.81
C LYS A 24 15.58 28.82 -20.20
N GLU A 25 16.00 29.69 -21.09
CA GLU A 25 15.60 29.67 -22.49
C GLU A 25 16.27 28.54 -23.25
N VAL A 26 15.56 28.00 -24.22
CA VAL A 26 16.03 26.99 -25.18
C VAL A 26 15.71 27.46 -26.59
N TYR A 27 16.50 27.02 -27.57
CA TYR A 27 16.23 27.36 -28.97
C TYR A 27 15.03 26.59 -29.51
N ALA A 28 14.26 27.21 -30.40
CA ALA A 28 13.23 26.52 -31.16
C ALA A 28 13.84 25.32 -31.90
N GLY A 29 13.06 24.23 -31.99
CA GLY A 29 13.51 22.96 -32.58
C GLY A 29 14.34 22.07 -31.66
N SER A 30 14.67 22.50 -30.44
CA SER A 30 15.37 21.66 -29.44
C SER A 30 14.50 20.49 -29.01
N THR A 31 15.15 19.43 -28.57
CA THR A 31 14.48 18.32 -27.86
C THR A 31 14.77 18.44 -26.37
N LEU A 32 13.73 18.45 -25.55
CA LEU A 32 13.83 18.44 -24.09
C LEU A 32 13.57 17.05 -23.54
N THR A 33 14.42 16.59 -22.64
CA THR A 33 14.20 15.35 -21.89
C THR A 33 14.21 15.67 -20.41
N PHE A 34 13.09 15.37 -19.77
CA PHE A 34 12.90 15.47 -18.33
C PHE A 34 13.03 14.07 -17.73
N THR A 35 13.77 13.95 -16.63
CA THR A 35 13.94 12.69 -15.90
C THR A 35 13.46 12.90 -14.46
N ALA A 36 12.50 12.09 -14.07
CA ALA A 36 12.00 11.99 -12.71
C ALA A 36 12.75 10.90 -11.96
N ALA A 37 13.23 11.23 -10.78
CA ALA A 37 13.80 10.27 -9.84
C ALA A 37 12.96 10.30 -8.55
N PRO A 38 12.02 9.36 -8.38
CA PRO A 38 11.26 9.24 -7.15
C PRO A 38 12.18 8.96 -5.96
N ASP A 39 11.79 9.40 -4.76
CA ASP A 39 12.42 8.94 -3.52
C ASP A 39 12.08 7.47 -3.27
N THR A 40 12.77 6.84 -2.31
CA THR A 40 12.45 5.48 -1.86
C THR A 40 10.96 5.40 -1.53
N ASP A 41 10.30 4.30 -1.90
CA ASP A 41 8.87 4.05 -1.71
C ASP A 41 7.92 5.03 -2.43
N TYR A 42 8.43 5.77 -3.42
CA TYR A 42 7.60 6.58 -4.30
C TYR A 42 7.74 6.14 -5.76
N SER A 43 6.70 6.42 -6.55
CA SER A 43 6.66 6.23 -8.00
C SER A 43 6.10 7.48 -8.67
N VAL A 44 6.34 7.63 -9.96
CA VAL A 44 5.70 8.69 -10.73
C VAL A 44 4.20 8.38 -10.82
N GLN A 45 3.38 9.32 -10.39
CA GLN A 45 1.92 9.23 -10.51
C GLN A 45 1.47 9.75 -11.86
N GLU A 46 1.89 10.96 -12.21
CA GLU A 46 1.54 11.57 -13.49
C GLU A 46 2.51 12.67 -13.88
N TRP A 47 2.58 12.90 -15.19
CA TRP A 47 3.24 14.03 -15.79
C TRP A 47 2.20 15.03 -16.31
N ARG A 48 2.47 16.32 -16.15
CA ARG A 48 1.66 17.38 -16.74
C ARG A 48 2.52 18.34 -17.55
N VAL A 49 2.00 18.75 -18.69
CA VAL A 49 2.57 19.80 -19.53
C VAL A 49 1.54 20.91 -19.67
N ASN A 50 1.95 22.14 -19.35
CA ASN A 50 1.07 23.31 -19.34
C ASN A 50 -0.23 23.06 -18.54
N GLY A 51 -0.11 22.35 -17.40
CA GLY A 51 -1.21 22.04 -16.50
C GLY A 51 -2.14 20.88 -16.94
N LYS A 52 -1.94 20.32 -18.15
CA LYS A 52 -2.75 19.21 -18.66
C LYS A 52 -2.01 17.88 -18.54
N VAL A 53 -2.73 16.83 -18.20
CA VAL A 53 -2.26 15.43 -18.28
C VAL A 53 -2.12 15.06 -19.76
N LEU A 54 -1.02 14.42 -20.13
CA LEU A 54 -0.54 14.35 -21.50
C LEU A 54 -1.37 13.52 -22.46
N LYS A 55 -1.69 14.10 -23.63
CA LYS A 55 -2.11 13.41 -24.88
C LYS A 55 -1.78 14.27 -26.11
N GLU A 56 -0.59 14.91 -26.16
CA GLU A 56 -0.22 15.76 -27.32
C GLU A 56 0.79 15.03 -28.20
N ASP A 57 0.72 15.26 -29.53
CA ASP A 57 1.70 14.79 -30.50
C ASP A 57 3.08 15.40 -30.21
N GLY A 58 4.13 14.63 -30.43
CA GLY A 58 5.51 15.05 -30.16
C GLY A 58 5.98 14.92 -28.71
N ILE A 59 5.12 14.49 -27.79
CA ILE A 59 5.48 14.22 -26.39
C ILE A 59 5.48 12.71 -26.16
N LYS A 60 6.64 12.18 -25.77
CA LYS A 60 6.80 10.77 -25.36
C LYS A 60 6.96 10.71 -23.86
N VAL A 61 6.19 9.84 -23.22
CA VAL A 61 6.22 9.61 -21.78
C VAL A 61 6.52 8.15 -21.49
N THR A 62 7.44 7.94 -20.56
CA THR A 62 7.62 6.67 -19.85
C THR A 62 7.42 6.93 -18.37
N ASP A 63 7.46 5.88 -17.54
CA ASP A 63 7.29 6.03 -16.09
C ASP A 63 8.25 7.05 -15.47
N SER A 64 9.48 7.11 -15.95
CA SER A 64 10.52 7.99 -15.39
C SER A 64 10.96 9.14 -16.30
N THR A 65 10.53 9.18 -17.57
CA THR A 65 10.98 10.20 -18.50
C THR A 65 9.85 10.80 -19.31
N LEU A 66 9.98 12.11 -19.59
CA LEU A 66 9.13 12.85 -20.51
C LEU A 66 10.02 13.55 -21.53
N THR A 67 9.72 13.35 -22.81
CA THR A 67 10.47 13.99 -23.92
C THR A 67 9.54 14.85 -24.74
N ILE A 68 9.93 16.11 -24.94
CA ILE A 68 9.29 17.07 -25.84
C ILE A 68 10.22 17.26 -27.03
N ALA A 69 9.81 16.80 -28.19
CA ALA A 69 10.55 17.02 -29.44
C ALA A 69 10.12 18.33 -30.10
N ASN A 70 11.06 18.98 -30.75
CA ASN A 70 10.82 20.19 -31.58
C ASN A 70 10.09 21.30 -30.81
N VAL A 71 10.77 21.89 -29.82
CA VAL A 71 10.22 22.98 -28.99
C VAL A 71 9.81 24.18 -29.87
N GLU A 72 8.53 24.54 -29.82
CA GLU A 72 7.95 25.63 -30.61
C GLU A 72 7.25 26.70 -29.76
N LYS A 73 7.14 26.47 -28.47
CA LYS A 73 6.44 27.35 -27.51
C LYS A 73 7.00 27.16 -26.11
N ASP A 74 6.54 27.98 -25.17
CA ASP A 74 6.86 27.81 -23.75
C ASP A 74 6.18 26.57 -23.18
N TYR A 75 6.91 25.83 -22.34
CA TYR A 75 6.43 24.66 -21.65
C TYR A 75 6.65 24.78 -20.14
N THR A 76 5.62 24.47 -19.40
CA THR A 76 5.69 24.19 -17.97
C THR A 76 5.50 22.70 -17.77
N VAL A 77 6.53 22.01 -17.30
CA VAL A 77 6.48 20.56 -17.04
C VAL A 77 6.48 20.33 -15.53
N THR A 78 5.52 19.55 -15.08
CA THR A 78 5.44 19.11 -13.69
C THR A 78 5.28 17.60 -13.63
N VAL A 79 5.86 16.99 -12.60
CA VAL A 79 5.70 15.57 -12.27
C VAL A 79 5.16 15.46 -10.85
N GLN A 80 4.19 14.59 -10.66
CA GLN A 80 3.66 14.25 -9.36
C GLN A 80 4.09 12.84 -8.99
N PHE A 81 4.55 12.68 -7.75
CA PHE A 81 4.92 11.39 -7.20
C PHE A 81 3.82 10.90 -6.26
N LYS A 82 3.58 9.59 -6.24
CA LYS A 82 2.73 8.90 -5.26
C LYS A 82 3.56 7.89 -4.49
N LYS A 83 3.15 7.59 -3.27
CA LYS A 83 3.75 6.50 -2.50
C LYS A 83 3.51 5.17 -3.23
N SER A 84 4.54 4.36 -3.39
CA SER A 84 4.46 3.09 -4.12
C SER A 84 4.02 1.91 -3.24
N GLY A 85 3.83 2.16 -1.95
CA GLY A 85 3.35 1.18 -1.00
C GLY A 85 2.76 1.83 0.24
N SER A 86 2.11 1.03 1.09
CA SER A 86 1.52 1.46 2.35
C SER A 86 2.25 0.87 3.55
N ASP A 87 2.54 1.73 4.55
CA ASP A 87 3.05 1.25 5.84
C ASP A 87 1.94 0.41 6.51
N THR A 88 2.22 -0.85 6.75
CA THR A 88 1.24 -1.80 7.30
C THR A 88 1.75 -2.38 8.60
N THR A 89 0.90 -2.40 9.61
CA THR A 89 1.17 -3.06 10.90
C THR A 89 0.09 -4.12 11.14
N ILE A 90 0.46 -5.22 11.82
CA ILE A 90 -0.47 -6.28 12.17
C ILE A 90 -0.26 -6.59 13.66
N ALA A 91 -1.36 -6.59 14.40
CA ALA A 91 -1.34 -6.92 15.83
C ALA A 91 -2.49 -7.84 16.22
N ALA A 92 -2.26 -8.65 17.24
CA ALA A 92 -3.29 -9.43 17.91
C ALA A 92 -3.76 -8.73 19.19
N GLY A 93 -5.04 -8.85 19.50
CA GLY A 93 -5.57 -8.55 20.84
C GLY A 93 -5.21 -9.63 21.84
N GLU A 94 -5.73 -9.52 23.07
CA GLU A 94 -5.57 -10.52 24.12
C GLU A 94 -6.23 -11.84 23.74
N ASN A 95 -5.76 -12.95 24.30
CA ASN A 95 -6.28 -14.33 24.13
C ASN A 95 -6.05 -14.92 22.73
N GLY A 96 -4.93 -14.55 22.09
CA GLY A 96 -4.48 -15.14 20.85
C GLY A 96 -3.26 -14.41 20.29
N LYS A 97 -2.78 -14.84 19.14
CA LYS A 97 -1.58 -14.29 18.47
C LYS A 97 -1.69 -14.36 16.96
N ILE A 98 -0.86 -13.59 16.28
CA ILE A 98 -0.59 -13.78 14.85
C ILE A 98 0.50 -14.84 14.69
N VAL A 99 0.26 -15.85 13.87
CA VAL A 99 1.21 -16.95 13.62
C VAL A 99 1.90 -16.84 12.26
N SER A 100 1.26 -16.17 11.31
CA SER A 100 1.88 -15.90 10.03
C SER A 100 1.29 -14.66 9.35
N ALA A 101 2.12 -13.97 8.56
CA ALA A 101 1.67 -13.00 7.58
C ALA A 101 2.56 -13.18 6.34
N VAL A 102 1.93 -13.42 5.19
CA VAL A 102 2.60 -13.75 3.93
C VAL A 102 2.15 -12.76 2.87
N ALA A 103 3.08 -11.95 2.35
CA ALA A 103 2.81 -11.03 1.25
C ALA A 103 3.12 -11.72 -0.08
N GLY A 104 2.11 -11.84 -0.93
CA GLY A 104 2.24 -12.57 -2.20
C GLY A 104 2.45 -14.07 -1.99
N LYS A 105 3.14 -14.75 -2.92
CA LYS A 105 3.31 -16.21 -2.88
C LYS A 105 4.61 -16.67 -2.18
N VAL A 106 5.44 -15.78 -1.64
CA VAL A 106 6.84 -16.14 -1.42
C VAL A 106 7.40 -15.95 -0.03
N ASP A 107 7.01 -14.97 0.79
CA ASP A 107 7.76 -14.75 2.02
C ASP A 107 6.90 -14.47 3.25
N GLN A 108 7.21 -15.19 4.34
CA GLN A 108 6.75 -14.86 5.67
C GLN A 108 7.36 -13.53 6.10
N ILE A 109 6.53 -12.56 6.45
CA ILE A 109 6.99 -11.24 6.88
C ILE A 109 7.65 -11.36 8.25
N ALA A 110 8.94 -11.06 8.31
CA ALA A 110 9.76 -11.29 9.50
C ALA A 110 9.46 -10.31 10.66
N ASN A 111 8.89 -9.14 10.39
CA ASN A 111 8.70 -8.07 11.38
C ASN A 111 7.27 -7.55 11.40
N ILE A 112 6.33 -8.44 11.69
CA ILE A 112 4.90 -8.13 11.67
C ILE A 112 4.53 -7.01 12.65
N GLU A 113 5.15 -7.02 13.85
CA GLU A 113 4.83 -6.08 14.94
C GLU A 113 5.43 -4.69 14.75
N THR A 114 6.57 -4.57 14.04
CA THR A 114 7.25 -3.29 13.83
C THR A 114 6.78 -2.54 12.58
N GLY A 115 5.95 -3.18 11.77
CA GLY A 115 5.47 -2.64 10.51
C GLY A 115 6.36 -2.99 9.31
N PHE A 116 5.75 -3.04 8.15
CA PHE A 116 6.37 -3.30 6.87
C PHE A 116 5.68 -2.50 5.77
N VAL A 117 6.35 -2.33 4.64
CA VAL A 117 5.76 -1.67 3.47
C VAL A 117 5.13 -2.73 2.57
N LEU A 118 3.83 -2.59 2.32
CA LEU A 118 3.10 -3.42 1.36
C LEU A 118 2.90 -2.60 0.08
N ALA A 119 3.35 -3.13 -1.06
CA ALA A 119 3.20 -2.45 -2.35
C ALA A 119 1.73 -2.16 -2.66
N SER A 120 1.46 -1.04 -3.32
CA SER A 120 0.09 -0.65 -3.71
C SER A 120 -0.61 -1.77 -4.48
N GLY A 121 -1.82 -2.14 -4.06
CA GLY A 121 -2.60 -3.24 -4.64
C GLY A 121 -2.11 -4.65 -4.30
N ALA A 122 -0.98 -4.79 -3.59
CA ALA A 122 -0.52 -6.10 -3.15
C ALA A 122 -1.36 -6.62 -1.97
N THR A 123 -1.38 -7.94 -1.81
CA THR A 123 -2.11 -8.62 -0.74
C THR A 123 -1.18 -9.18 0.31
N VAL A 124 -1.68 -9.27 1.54
CA VAL A 124 -1.07 -10.02 2.62
C VAL A 124 -2.10 -10.97 3.22
N ASP A 125 -1.75 -12.26 3.30
CA ASP A 125 -2.55 -13.29 3.97
C ASP A 125 -2.06 -13.43 5.41
N ILE A 126 -2.96 -13.18 6.35
CA ILE A 126 -2.67 -13.14 7.78
C ILE A 126 -3.37 -14.32 8.46
N THR A 127 -2.65 -15.05 9.31
CA THR A 127 -3.21 -16.12 10.10
C THR A 127 -3.09 -15.82 11.59
N ALA A 128 -4.22 -15.84 12.27
CA ALA A 128 -4.33 -15.71 13.70
C ALA A 128 -4.55 -17.09 14.36
N GLN A 129 -4.02 -17.25 15.55
CA GLN A 129 -4.26 -18.43 16.40
C GLN A 129 -4.89 -17.97 17.71
N PRO A 130 -6.19 -18.21 17.92
CA PRO A 130 -6.82 -18.02 19.22
C PRO A 130 -6.20 -18.94 20.29
N ASP A 131 -6.22 -18.52 21.53
CA ASP A 131 -5.90 -19.37 22.66
C ASP A 131 -7.01 -20.40 22.89
N THR A 132 -6.71 -21.44 23.69
CA THR A 132 -7.69 -22.49 24.01
C THR A 132 -8.93 -21.87 24.66
N GLY A 133 -10.12 -22.20 24.15
CA GLY A 133 -11.40 -21.66 24.62
C GLY A 133 -11.80 -20.33 23.98
N TYR A 134 -11.01 -19.81 23.04
CA TYR A 134 -11.30 -18.57 22.33
C TYR A 134 -11.44 -18.78 20.82
N LYS A 135 -12.10 -17.86 20.15
CA LYS A 135 -12.25 -17.78 18.69
C LYS A 135 -12.04 -16.35 18.22
N VAL A 136 -11.75 -16.18 16.95
CA VAL A 136 -11.73 -14.83 16.34
C VAL A 136 -13.11 -14.20 16.44
N SER A 137 -13.17 -13.01 17.02
CA SER A 137 -14.37 -12.17 17.10
C SER A 137 -14.52 -11.34 15.85
N CYS A 138 -13.48 -10.59 15.48
CA CYS A 138 -13.45 -9.77 14.30
C CYS A 138 -12.02 -9.38 13.91
N TRP A 139 -11.87 -9.02 12.65
CA TRP A 139 -10.72 -8.29 12.14
C TRP A 139 -11.08 -6.81 12.02
N LYS A 140 -10.09 -5.93 12.23
CA LYS A 140 -10.23 -4.48 12.06
C LYS A 140 -9.11 -3.93 11.19
N VAL A 141 -9.43 -2.96 10.37
CA VAL A 141 -8.46 -2.16 9.59
C VAL A 141 -8.64 -0.70 9.98
N ASN A 142 -7.57 -0.07 10.47
CA ASN A 142 -7.59 1.31 10.97
C ASN A 142 -8.72 1.55 12.01
N GLY A 143 -8.92 0.57 12.90
CA GLY A 143 -9.92 0.60 13.95
C GLY A 143 -11.35 0.28 13.51
N LYS A 144 -11.63 0.14 12.21
CA LYS A 144 -12.95 -0.23 11.68
C LYS A 144 -13.07 -1.74 11.54
N VAL A 145 -14.18 -2.31 11.99
CA VAL A 145 -14.48 -3.74 11.84
C VAL A 145 -14.65 -4.06 10.36
N VAL A 146 -14.06 -5.18 9.94
CA VAL A 146 -14.26 -5.77 8.61
C VAL A 146 -15.42 -6.74 8.70
N ASP A 147 -16.54 -6.38 8.09
CA ASP A 147 -17.78 -7.13 8.18
C ASP A 147 -17.62 -8.58 7.66
N GLY A 148 -18.18 -9.53 8.41
CA GLY A 148 -18.18 -10.94 8.05
C GLY A 148 -16.84 -11.68 8.23
N GLN A 149 -15.77 -10.99 8.65
CA GLN A 149 -14.45 -11.60 8.86
C GLN A 149 -14.29 -12.07 10.32
N THR A 150 -14.67 -13.33 10.56
CA THR A 150 -14.56 -14.01 11.85
C THR A 150 -13.70 -15.27 11.80
N GLY A 151 -13.11 -15.57 10.64
CA GLY A 151 -12.19 -16.70 10.45
C GLY A 151 -10.79 -16.42 11.00
N ASN A 152 -10.02 -17.50 11.21
CA ASN A 152 -8.64 -17.41 11.67
C ASN A 152 -7.69 -16.81 10.61
N THR A 153 -8.14 -16.69 9.37
CA THR A 153 -7.36 -16.10 8.26
C THR A 153 -8.05 -14.85 7.72
N TYR A 154 -7.26 -13.87 7.36
CA TYR A 154 -7.72 -12.64 6.72
C TYR A 154 -6.74 -12.20 5.63
N THR A 155 -7.25 -11.91 4.43
CA THR A 155 -6.47 -11.34 3.34
C THR A 155 -6.74 -9.84 3.27
N TYR A 156 -5.70 -9.05 3.46
CA TYR A 156 -5.74 -7.61 3.29
C TYR A 156 -5.12 -7.21 1.95
N THR A 157 -5.75 -6.27 1.24
CA THR A 157 -5.21 -5.66 0.01
C THR A 157 -4.80 -4.22 0.31
N ALA A 158 -3.57 -3.87 0.00
CA ALA A 158 -3.06 -2.51 0.20
C ALA A 158 -3.77 -1.50 -0.70
N ASP A 159 -4.05 -0.33 -0.13
CA ASP A 159 -4.63 0.81 -0.85
C ASP A 159 -3.70 1.25 -2.01
N GLU A 160 -4.27 1.52 -3.16
CA GLU A 160 -3.56 2.01 -4.35
C GLU A 160 -2.95 3.40 -4.15
N ASN A 161 -3.44 4.19 -3.20
CA ASN A 161 -2.92 5.52 -2.86
C ASN A 161 -1.78 5.50 -1.83
N GLY A 162 -1.36 4.31 -1.36
CA GLY A 162 -0.30 4.16 -0.36
C GLY A 162 -0.70 4.61 1.04
N THR A 163 -2.01 4.59 1.36
CA THR A 163 -2.50 4.87 2.71
C THR A 163 -2.10 3.73 3.64
N GLY A 164 -1.47 4.05 4.77
CA GLY A 164 -1.05 3.06 5.76
C GLY A 164 -2.22 2.30 6.40
N ALA A 165 -1.98 1.07 6.82
CA ALA A 165 -2.98 0.23 7.47
C ALA A 165 -2.49 -0.33 8.81
N ALA A 166 -3.32 -0.16 9.85
CA ALA A 166 -3.19 -0.88 11.11
C ALA A 166 -4.23 -1.99 11.15
N ILE A 167 -3.80 -3.23 10.99
CA ILE A 167 -4.67 -4.42 10.99
C ILE A 167 -4.60 -5.05 12.38
N THR A 168 -5.77 -5.30 12.97
CA THR A 168 -5.85 -5.94 14.28
C THR A 168 -6.88 -7.07 14.26
N VAL A 169 -6.61 -8.15 15.00
CA VAL A 169 -7.55 -9.22 15.25
C VAL A 169 -7.97 -9.21 16.72
N GLN A 170 -9.23 -9.46 16.97
CA GLN A 170 -9.77 -9.60 18.33
C GLN A 170 -10.34 -11.01 18.54
N PHE A 171 -10.25 -11.48 19.77
CA PHE A 171 -10.72 -12.80 20.17
C PHE A 171 -11.84 -12.67 21.21
N VAL A 172 -12.71 -13.67 21.25
CA VAL A 172 -13.81 -13.79 22.21
C VAL A 172 -13.88 -15.21 22.72
N GLN A 173 -14.25 -15.38 23.97
CA GLN A 173 -14.45 -16.68 24.57
C GLN A 173 -15.55 -17.47 23.83
N ILE A 174 -15.39 -18.78 23.74
CA ILE A 174 -16.37 -19.67 23.14
C ILE A 174 -17.35 -20.09 24.22
N ASP A 175 -18.61 -19.74 24.04
CA ASP A 175 -19.69 -20.18 24.91
C ASP A 175 -20.31 -21.45 24.36
N TYR A 176 -20.56 -22.42 25.25
CA TYR A 176 -21.24 -23.66 24.92
C TYR A 176 -22.55 -23.73 25.69
N VAL A 177 -23.61 -24.14 25.03
CA VAL A 177 -24.89 -24.44 25.67
C VAL A 177 -24.92 -25.92 26.05
N VAL A 178 -25.10 -26.21 27.33
CA VAL A 178 -25.30 -27.56 27.82
C VAL A 178 -26.76 -27.72 28.18
N SER A 179 -27.42 -28.71 27.57
CA SER A 179 -28.80 -29.05 27.86
C SER A 179 -28.90 -30.46 28.43
N TRP A 180 -29.76 -30.63 29.43
CA TRP A 180 -30.04 -31.95 30.05
C TRP A 180 -31.51 -32.13 30.36
N SER A 181 -31.94 -33.35 30.45
CA SER A 181 -33.29 -33.71 30.85
C SER A 181 -33.26 -35.00 31.66
N ALA A 182 -34.28 -35.20 32.52
CA ALA A 182 -34.50 -36.45 33.24
C ALA A 182 -35.92 -36.95 33.02
N VAL A 183 -36.08 -38.26 32.90
CA VAL A 183 -37.38 -38.94 32.86
C VAL A 183 -37.52 -39.77 34.16
N ASN A 184 -38.61 -39.58 34.88
CA ASN A 184 -38.87 -40.24 36.16
C ASN A 184 -37.80 -39.99 37.25
N GLY A 185 -37.13 -38.84 37.22
CA GLY A 185 -36.09 -38.46 38.17
C GLY A 185 -35.72 -36.98 38.09
N THR A 186 -34.70 -36.58 38.86
CA THR A 186 -34.14 -35.21 38.85
C THR A 186 -32.70 -35.24 38.40
N VAL A 187 -32.29 -34.24 37.60
CA VAL A 187 -30.90 -33.98 37.26
C VAL A 187 -30.49 -32.66 37.91
N LYS A 188 -29.30 -32.66 38.52
CA LYS A 188 -28.64 -31.45 38.98
C LYS A 188 -27.36 -31.27 38.17
N ALA A 189 -27.10 -30.08 37.73
CA ALA A 189 -25.82 -29.71 37.16
C ALA A 189 -25.18 -28.64 38.06
N GLU A 190 -23.90 -28.78 38.30
CA GLU A 190 -23.11 -27.80 39.05
C GLU A 190 -21.96 -27.35 38.20
N ASP A 191 -21.75 -26.06 38.13
CA ASP A 191 -20.53 -25.47 37.50
C ASP A 191 -19.43 -25.52 38.55
N THR A 192 -18.38 -26.29 38.25
CA THR A 192 -17.21 -26.41 39.10
C THR A 192 -16.07 -25.48 38.67
N SER A 193 -16.29 -24.68 37.66
CA SER A 193 -15.26 -23.76 37.13
C SER A 193 -15.00 -22.52 38.00
N GLY A 194 -15.76 -22.34 39.10
CA GLY A 194 -15.45 -21.47 40.23
C GLY A 194 -14.90 -20.10 39.90
N THR A 195 -15.54 -19.37 39.03
CA THR A 195 -15.29 -17.91 38.89
C THR A 195 -16.45 -17.20 39.58
N GLU A 196 -16.13 -16.59 40.72
CA GLU A 196 -16.93 -15.53 41.32
C GLU A 196 -16.96 -14.30 40.40
#